data_58b7d75ad7701904c7e1fb6c8b4600aa
#
_entry.id   58b7d75ad7701904c7e1fb6c8b4600aa
#
_cell.length_a   1.000
_cell.length_b   1.000
_cell.length_c   1.000
_cell.angle_alpha   90.00
_cell.angle_beta   90.00
_cell.angle_gamma   90.00
#
_symmetry.space_group_name_H-M   'P 1'
#
loop_
_entity.id
_entity.type
_entity.pdbx_description
1 polymer ?
#
loop_
_entity_poly.entity_id
_entity_poly.type
_entity_poly.pdbx_seq_one_letter_code
_entity_poly.pdbx_strand_id
1 'polypeptide(L)'
;MDFGQGGTPAKQAYSLAADGAGTKVTWSMDVDLGMNPISRYFGLGFDGMIGKDFDKGLAKLKTFAEGLPKGDFAGLPVETVTVQPVTVAYVPASSAKNDTAIAAAIAGAYGEVGAFMKANRLSQAGAPITIDSGESASGYLFDAAIPVDGVPAKPVPPDSRVQMKQTYGGKALKVALRGPYSQIPSTYEKIVAYIAAHGIATNGSPWDEFANDPTTVKESEILTNIYFPIK
;
A
#
# COMPACT_ATOMS: atom_id res chain seq x y z
N MET A 1 -24.86 -10.89 -22.48
CA MET A 1 -24.94 -11.92 -23.54
C MET A 1 -26.30 -11.80 -24.16
N ASP A 2 -26.38 -11.64 -25.47
CA ASP A 2 -27.64 -11.54 -26.20
C ASP A 2 -27.97 -12.94 -26.74
N PHE A 3 -29.07 -13.52 -26.27
CA PHE A 3 -29.49 -14.86 -26.65
C PHE A 3 -30.50 -14.81 -27.81
N GLY A 4 -30.08 -14.20 -28.92
CA GLY A 4 -30.85 -14.27 -30.18
C GLY A 4 -32.03 -13.30 -30.28
N GLN A 5 -32.37 -12.94 -31.51
CA GLN A 5 -33.32 -11.91 -31.93
C GLN A 5 -34.58 -11.79 -31.04
N GLY A 6 -34.65 -10.72 -30.25
CA GLY A 6 -35.87 -10.27 -29.58
C GLY A 6 -36.06 -10.67 -28.11
N GLY A 7 -35.03 -11.21 -27.44
CA GLY A 7 -35.10 -11.56 -26.02
C GLY A 7 -34.77 -10.37 -25.10
N THR A 8 -35.47 -10.27 -23.98
CA THR A 8 -35.11 -9.33 -22.91
C THR A 8 -33.72 -9.68 -22.37
N PRO A 9 -32.80 -8.71 -22.18
CA PRO A 9 -31.47 -9.03 -21.67
C PRO A 9 -31.53 -9.68 -20.30
N ALA A 10 -30.77 -10.78 -20.10
CA ALA A 10 -30.66 -11.45 -18.82
C ALA A 10 -30.08 -10.51 -17.77
N LYS A 11 -30.75 -10.38 -16.64
CA LYS A 11 -30.29 -9.60 -15.47
C LYS A 11 -29.50 -10.50 -14.55
N GLN A 12 -28.25 -10.10 -14.24
CA GLN A 12 -27.42 -10.79 -13.26
C GLN A 12 -27.27 -9.95 -12.02
N ALA A 13 -27.28 -10.58 -10.85
CA ALA A 13 -27.09 -9.92 -9.57
C ALA A 13 -26.22 -10.77 -8.64
N TYR A 14 -25.41 -10.07 -7.85
CA TYR A 14 -24.70 -10.66 -6.71
C TYR A 14 -25.32 -10.13 -5.43
N SER A 15 -25.59 -11.03 -4.49
CA SER A 15 -25.98 -10.65 -3.13
C SER A 15 -24.95 -11.17 -2.14
N LEU A 16 -24.68 -10.37 -1.12
CA LEU A 16 -23.71 -10.64 -0.05
C LEU A 16 -24.47 -10.66 1.27
N ALA A 17 -24.31 -11.71 2.06
CA ALA A 17 -24.89 -11.83 3.39
C ALA A 17 -23.85 -12.34 4.38
N ALA A 18 -23.91 -11.87 5.62
CA ALA A 18 -23.04 -12.41 6.68
C ALA A 18 -23.38 -13.89 6.95
N ASP A 19 -22.35 -14.73 7.10
CA ASP A 19 -22.46 -16.15 7.39
C ASP A 19 -21.39 -16.55 8.43
N GLY A 20 -21.73 -16.46 9.70
CA GLY A 20 -20.80 -16.64 10.79
C GLY A 20 -19.64 -15.62 10.73
N ALA A 21 -18.40 -16.10 10.67
CA ALA A 21 -17.21 -15.26 10.48
C ALA A 21 -16.90 -14.99 9.00
N GLY A 22 -17.74 -15.44 8.07
CA GLY A 22 -17.55 -15.31 6.63
C GLY A 22 -18.66 -14.53 5.95
N THR A 23 -18.62 -14.53 4.61
CA THR A 23 -19.63 -13.90 3.76
C THR A 23 -20.16 -14.91 2.76
N LYS A 24 -21.48 -15.12 2.76
CA LYS A 24 -22.17 -15.89 1.73
C LYS A 24 -22.39 -15.02 0.50
N VAL A 25 -21.83 -15.45 -0.62
CA VAL A 25 -22.05 -14.83 -1.93
C VAL A 25 -23.07 -15.65 -2.71
N THR A 26 -24.13 -15.01 -3.18
CA THR A 26 -25.11 -15.62 -4.07
C THR A 26 -25.08 -14.91 -5.42
N TRP A 27 -24.93 -15.67 -6.49
CA TRP A 27 -25.01 -15.17 -7.86
C TRP A 27 -26.32 -15.64 -8.48
N SER A 28 -27.15 -14.70 -8.89
CA SER A 28 -28.45 -14.96 -9.50
C SER A 28 -28.50 -14.40 -10.93
N MET A 29 -29.30 -15.04 -11.77
CA MET A 29 -29.60 -14.58 -13.11
C MET A 29 -31.10 -14.72 -13.37
N ASP A 30 -31.74 -13.61 -13.72
CA ASP A 30 -33.14 -13.57 -14.12
C ASP A 30 -33.24 -13.46 -15.64
N VAL A 31 -33.97 -14.38 -16.26
CA VAL A 31 -34.20 -14.40 -17.69
C VAL A 31 -35.71 -14.39 -17.95
N ASP A 32 -36.19 -13.38 -18.65
CA ASP A 32 -37.58 -13.35 -19.11
C ASP A 32 -37.70 -14.20 -20.41
N LEU A 33 -38.38 -15.33 -20.29
CA LEU A 33 -38.62 -16.26 -21.42
C LEU A 33 -39.87 -15.89 -22.23
N GLY A 34 -40.55 -14.82 -21.86
CA GLY A 34 -41.78 -14.37 -22.52
C GLY A 34 -42.95 -15.36 -22.39
N MET A 35 -43.92 -15.24 -23.29
CA MET A 35 -45.13 -16.07 -23.30
C MET A 35 -45.04 -17.34 -24.17
N ASN A 36 -43.90 -17.57 -24.85
CA ASN A 36 -43.73 -18.73 -25.75
C ASN A 36 -43.58 -20.03 -24.91
N PRO A 37 -44.49 -21.04 -25.07
CA PRO A 37 -44.43 -22.29 -24.30
C PRO A 37 -43.13 -23.09 -24.56
N ILE A 38 -42.58 -23.02 -25.76
CA ILE A 38 -41.35 -23.72 -26.12
C ILE A 38 -40.14 -23.13 -25.38
N SER A 39 -40.04 -21.79 -25.33
CA SER A 39 -39.00 -21.10 -24.56
C SER A 39 -39.06 -21.41 -23.06
N ARG A 40 -40.29 -21.49 -22.51
CA ARG A 40 -40.53 -21.88 -21.10
C ARG A 40 -40.12 -23.31 -20.82
N TYR A 41 -40.37 -24.23 -21.75
CA TYR A 41 -39.96 -25.63 -21.60
C TYR A 41 -38.42 -25.77 -21.60
N PHE A 42 -37.72 -25.02 -22.45
CA PHE A 42 -36.26 -24.94 -22.44
C PHE A 42 -35.72 -24.31 -21.13
N GLY A 43 -36.44 -23.37 -20.52
CA GLY A 43 -36.12 -22.77 -19.24
C GLY A 43 -35.95 -23.74 -18.08
N LEU A 44 -36.66 -24.89 -18.12
CA LEU A 44 -36.54 -25.94 -17.10
C LEU A 44 -35.15 -26.64 -17.11
N GLY A 45 -34.41 -26.55 -18.20
CA GLY A 45 -33.06 -27.10 -18.32
C GLY A 45 -31.93 -26.09 -18.06
N PHE A 46 -32.26 -24.80 -17.85
CA PHE A 46 -31.26 -23.75 -17.69
C PHE A 46 -30.34 -23.96 -16.49
N ASP A 47 -30.89 -24.40 -15.34
CA ASP A 47 -30.12 -24.68 -14.13
C ASP A 47 -29.04 -25.75 -14.37
N GLY A 48 -29.35 -26.78 -15.17
CA GLY A 48 -28.37 -27.82 -15.50
C GLY A 48 -27.27 -27.38 -16.46
N MET A 49 -27.58 -26.39 -17.32
CA MET A 49 -26.62 -25.90 -18.34
C MET A 49 -25.72 -24.79 -17.78
N ILE A 50 -26.26 -23.84 -17.02
CA ILE A 50 -25.56 -22.63 -16.56
C ILE A 50 -25.04 -22.80 -15.13
N GLY A 51 -25.71 -23.60 -14.29
CA GLY A 51 -25.34 -23.82 -12.90
C GLY A 51 -23.89 -24.22 -12.70
N LYS A 52 -23.38 -25.13 -13.54
CA LYS A 52 -21.96 -25.55 -13.49
C LYS A 52 -20.97 -24.43 -13.78
N ASP A 53 -21.34 -23.46 -14.61
CA ASP A 53 -20.47 -22.33 -14.89
C ASP A 53 -20.53 -21.28 -13.78
N PHE A 54 -21.68 -21.14 -13.14
CA PHE A 54 -21.83 -20.33 -11.93
C PHE A 54 -21.03 -20.91 -10.77
N ASP A 55 -21.10 -22.23 -10.55
CA ASP A 55 -20.31 -22.92 -9.53
C ASP A 55 -18.81 -22.74 -9.74
N LYS A 56 -18.32 -22.87 -10.99
CA LYS A 56 -16.93 -22.61 -11.32
C LYS A 56 -16.54 -21.15 -11.11
N GLY A 57 -17.43 -20.20 -11.45
CA GLY A 57 -17.23 -18.78 -11.25
C GLY A 57 -17.13 -18.42 -9.77
N LEU A 58 -18.05 -18.94 -8.97
CA LEU A 58 -18.07 -18.76 -7.51
C LEU A 58 -16.87 -19.43 -6.83
N ALA A 59 -16.45 -20.62 -7.28
CA ALA A 59 -15.27 -21.30 -6.78
C ALA A 59 -13.99 -20.47 -7.05
N LYS A 60 -13.85 -19.90 -8.25
CA LYS A 60 -12.73 -19.00 -8.58
C LYS A 60 -12.76 -17.73 -7.72
N LEU A 61 -13.94 -17.12 -7.55
CA LEU A 61 -14.12 -15.94 -6.71
C LEU A 61 -13.73 -16.26 -5.27
N LYS A 62 -14.15 -17.41 -4.74
CA LYS A 62 -13.77 -17.87 -3.40
C LYS A 62 -12.27 -18.01 -3.25
N THR A 63 -11.62 -18.74 -4.18
CA THR A 63 -10.16 -18.94 -4.17
C THR A 63 -9.41 -17.60 -4.24
N PHE A 64 -9.88 -16.68 -5.08
CA PHE A 64 -9.30 -15.33 -5.19
C PHE A 64 -9.47 -14.54 -3.87
N ALA A 65 -10.68 -14.49 -3.32
CA ALA A 65 -10.98 -13.75 -2.09
C ALA A 65 -10.24 -14.32 -0.86
N GLU A 66 -10.13 -15.65 -0.76
CA GLU A 66 -9.40 -16.31 0.33
C GLU A 66 -7.87 -16.21 0.19
N GLY A 67 -7.37 -15.97 -1.03
CA GLY A 67 -5.97 -15.72 -1.32
C GLY A 67 -5.53 -14.27 -1.13
N LEU A 68 -6.47 -13.33 -0.95
CA LEU A 68 -6.12 -11.94 -0.63
C LEU A 68 -5.53 -11.86 0.78
N PRO A 69 -4.56 -10.95 1.01
CA PRO A 69 -4.04 -10.69 2.34
C PRO A 69 -5.20 -10.38 3.30
N LYS A 70 -5.28 -11.12 4.40
CA LYS A 70 -6.31 -10.93 5.43
C LYS A 70 -5.96 -9.72 6.31
N GLY A 71 -5.90 -8.53 5.72
CA GLY A 71 -5.69 -7.29 6.42
C GLY A 71 -7.01 -6.56 6.60
N ASP A 72 -7.37 -6.23 7.83
CA ASP A 72 -8.42 -5.27 8.08
C ASP A 72 -7.86 -3.87 7.80
N PHE A 73 -8.20 -3.32 6.66
CA PHE A 73 -7.88 -1.94 6.27
C PHE A 73 -9.10 -1.00 6.39
N ALA A 74 -10.18 -1.45 7.05
CA ALA A 74 -11.33 -0.61 7.32
C ALA A 74 -10.91 0.61 8.15
N GLY A 75 -11.30 1.80 7.69
CA GLY A 75 -10.95 3.05 8.34
C GLY A 75 -9.51 3.53 8.13
N LEU A 76 -8.70 2.85 7.28
CA LEU A 76 -7.37 3.35 6.91
C LEU A 76 -7.51 4.62 6.05
N PRO A 77 -7.02 5.80 6.49
CA PRO A 77 -7.19 7.05 5.75
C PRO A 77 -6.17 7.12 4.59
N VAL A 78 -6.47 6.40 3.50
CA VAL A 78 -5.61 6.36 2.31
C VAL A 78 -5.94 7.54 1.41
N GLU A 79 -4.94 8.35 1.09
CA GLU A 79 -5.02 9.44 0.13
C GLU A 79 -4.11 9.15 -1.07
N THR A 80 -4.55 9.47 -2.28
CA THR A 80 -3.68 9.50 -3.46
C THR A 80 -3.13 10.90 -3.63
N VAL A 81 -1.81 11.02 -3.59
CA VAL A 81 -1.11 12.30 -3.72
C VAL A 81 -0.11 12.26 -4.87
N THR A 82 0.26 13.44 -5.37
CA THR A 82 1.40 13.59 -6.28
C THR A 82 2.54 14.25 -5.52
N VAL A 83 3.66 13.54 -5.40
CA VAL A 83 4.86 14.03 -4.72
C VAL A 83 5.89 14.53 -5.74
N GLN A 84 6.60 15.60 -5.36
CA GLN A 84 7.73 16.10 -6.14
C GLN A 84 9.02 15.47 -5.65
N PRO A 85 9.98 15.15 -6.54
CA PRO A 85 11.29 14.68 -6.11
C PRO A 85 12.02 15.80 -5.37
N VAL A 86 12.64 15.45 -4.25
CA VAL A 86 13.48 16.38 -3.47
C VAL A 86 14.89 15.81 -3.32
N THR A 87 15.87 16.69 -3.24
CA THR A 87 17.26 16.30 -2.97
C THR A 87 17.43 15.95 -1.51
N VAL A 88 18.00 14.79 -1.23
CA VAL A 88 18.27 14.32 0.14
C VAL A 88 19.74 13.98 0.32
N ALA A 89 20.28 14.27 1.50
CA ALA A 89 21.49 13.62 2.00
C ALA A 89 21.07 12.38 2.79
N TYR A 90 21.69 11.23 2.54
CA TYR A 90 21.27 9.96 3.14
C TYR A 90 22.43 9.05 3.51
N VAL A 91 22.15 8.15 4.45
CA VAL A 91 23.04 7.07 4.88
C VAL A 91 22.30 5.75 4.72
N PRO A 92 22.82 4.78 3.95
CA PRO A 92 22.33 3.41 3.97
C PRO A 92 22.57 2.79 5.34
N ALA A 93 21.53 2.27 5.96
CA ALA A 93 21.56 1.69 7.29
C ALA A 93 20.87 0.32 7.31
N SER A 94 21.19 -0.47 8.33
CA SER A 94 20.53 -1.73 8.61
C SER A 94 20.28 -1.88 10.09
N SER A 95 19.26 -2.64 10.46
CA SER A 95 18.89 -2.85 11.85
C SER A 95 18.28 -4.23 12.06
N ALA A 96 18.49 -4.83 13.21
CA ALA A 96 17.71 -6.00 13.62
C ALA A 96 16.23 -5.64 13.74
N LYS A 97 15.35 -6.64 13.56
CA LYS A 97 13.88 -6.47 13.57
C LYS A 97 13.33 -6.30 15.00
N ASN A 98 13.79 -5.26 15.70
CA ASN A 98 13.22 -4.83 16.98
C ASN A 98 13.29 -3.32 17.11
N ASP A 99 12.32 -2.73 17.80
CA ASP A 99 12.12 -1.29 17.89
C ASP A 99 13.33 -0.53 18.43
N THR A 100 14.01 -1.07 19.44
CA THR A 100 15.19 -0.43 20.05
C THR A 100 16.36 -0.35 19.06
N ALA A 101 16.62 -1.44 18.32
CA ALA A 101 17.69 -1.47 17.34
C ALA A 101 17.38 -0.55 16.14
N ILE A 102 16.12 -0.53 15.70
CA ILE A 102 15.67 0.35 14.63
C ILE A 102 15.85 1.80 15.03
N ALA A 103 15.36 2.20 16.21
CA ALA A 103 15.48 3.56 16.71
C ALA A 103 16.96 4.00 16.85
N ALA A 104 17.84 3.11 17.38
CA ALA A 104 19.26 3.39 17.51
C ALA A 104 19.94 3.57 16.14
N ALA A 105 19.63 2.70 15.16
CA ALA A 105 20.19 2.78 13.83
C ALA A 105 19.75 4.07 13.09
N ILE A 106 18.48 4.44 13.21
CA ILE A 106 17.92 5.68 12.64
C ILE A 106 18.59 6.90 13.28
N ALA A 107 18.68 6.95 14.61
CA ALA A 107 19.31 8.07 15.31
C ALA A 107 20.78 8.23 14.96
N GLY A 108 21.53 7.13 14.89
CA GLY A 108 22.92 7.13 14.45
C GLY A 108 23.09 7.67 13.03
N ALA A 109 22.29 7.15 12.09
CA ALA A 109 22.34 7.56 10.69
C ALA A 109 21.95 9.04 10.50
N TYR A 110 20.92 9.54 11.18
CA TYR A 110 20.60 10.97 11.15
C TYR A 110 21.68 11.85 11.76
N GLY A 111 22.39 11.36 12.79
CA GLY A 111 23.56 12.04 13.34
C GLY A 111 24.67 12.22 12.30
N GLU A 112 24.96 11.17 11.51
CA GLU A 112 25.93 11.23 10.41
C GLU A 112 25.49 12.23 9.32
N VAL A 113 24.22 12.15 8.89
CA VAL A 113 23.65 13.10 7.90
C VAL A 113 23.72 14.54 8.42
N GLY A 114 23.36 14.79 9.67
CA GLY A 114 23.41 16.11 10.28
C GLY A 114 24.84 16.70 10.33
N ALA A 115 25.82 15.85 10.69
CA ALA A 115 27.23 16.25 10.66
C ALA A 115 27.71 16.61 9.25
N PHE A 116 27.33 15.81 8.26
CA PHE A 116 27.61 16.08 6.84
C PHE A 116 26.97 17.40 6.37
N MET A 117 25.69 17.61 6.69
CA MET A 117 24.99 18.85 6.34
C MET A 117 25.70 20.07 6.91
N LYS A 118 26.09 20.03 8.19
CA LYS A 118 26.81 21.10 8.86
C LYS A 118 28.17 21.38 8.20
N ALA A 119 28.94 20.33 7.87
CA ALA A 119 30.24 20.46 7.23
C ALA A 119 30.14 21.06 5.82
N ASN A 120 29.04 20.80 5.10
CA ASN A 120 28.79 21.28 3.75
C ASN A 120 27.92 22.53 3.67
N ARG A 121 27.52 23.11 4.82
CA ARG A 121 26.64 24.29 4.92
C ARG A 121 25.28 24.09 4.24
N LEU A 122 24.73 22.87 4.30
CA LEU A 122 23.42 22.55 3.79
C LEU A 122 22.36 22.82 4.86
N SER A 123 21.21 23.35 4.45
CA SER A 123 20.05 23.56 5.33
C SER A 123 19.05 22.42 5.14
N GLN A 124 18.36 22.06 6.22
CA GLN A 124 17.25 21.11 6.13
C GLN A 124 16.07 21.76 5.42
N ALA A 125 15.54 21.07 4.38
CA ALA A 125 14.45 21.58 3.54
C ALA A 125 13.11 20.84 3.76
N GLY A 126 13.06 19.87 4.66
CA GLY A 126 11.86 19.09 4.95
C GLY A 126 12.04 18.17 6.15
N ALA A 127 11.00 17.44 6.49
CA ALA A 127 11.05 16.44 7.57
C ALA A 127 12.02 15.30 7.23
N PRO A 128 12.70 14.69 8.23
CA PRO A 128 13.49 13.49 8.02
C PRO A 128 12.64 12.33 7.48
N ILE A 129 13.23 11.51 6.63
CA ILE A 129 12.57 10.35 6.03
C ILE A 129 13.40 9.08 6.16
N THR A 130 12.75 7.93 6.23
CA THR A 130 13.37 6.62 6.01
C THR A 130 12.80 6.00 4.76
N ILE A 131 13.66 5.63 3.80
CA ILE A 131 13.26 4.97 2.55
C ILE A 131 13.55 3.49 2.70
N ASP A 132 12.54 2.65 2.53
CA ASP A 132 12.69 1.20 2.62
C ASP A 132 13.57 0.69 1.45
N SER A 133 14.61 -0.04 1.77
CA SER A 133 15.51 -0.69 0.84
C SER A 133 15.39 -2.22 0.87
N GLY A 134 14.38 -2.73 1.60
CA GLY A 134 14.06 -4.15 1.70
C GLY A 134 14.58 -4.81 2.98
N GLU A 135 14.73 -6.11 2.90
CA GLU A 135 15.16 -6.94 4.02
C GLU A 135 16.38 -7.78 3.67
N SER A 136 17.19 -8.06 4.67
CA SER A 136 18.27 -9.04 4.62
C SER A 136 18.05 -10.15 5.65
N ALA A 137 18.88 -11.18 5.62
CA ALA A 137 18.85 -12.23 6.65
C ALA A 137 19.06 -11.70 8.08
N SER A 138 19.72 -10.53 8.22
CA SER A 138 20.03 -9.90 9.52
C SER A 138 19.03 -8.82 9.94
N GLY A 139 18.06 -8.43 9.10
CA GLY A 139 17.07 -7.44 9.46
C GLY A 139 16.64 -6.51 8.33
N TYR A 140 16.15 -5.33 8.70
CA TYR A 140 15.69 -4.29 7.77
C TYR A 140 16.87 -3.53 7.17
N LEU A 141 16.72 -3.16 5.88
CA LEU A 141 17.60 -2.26 5.16
C LEU A 141 16.83 -0.99 4.82
N PHE A 142 17.39 0.16 5.10
CA PHE A 142 16.77 1.45 4.80
C PHE A 142 17.80 2.54 4.57
N ASP A 143 17.39 3.59 3.88
CA ASP A 143 18.16 4.81 3.78
C ASP A 143 17.57 5.86 4.72
N ALA A 144 18.31 6.24 5.75
CA ALA A 144 17.99 7.37 6.58
C ALA A 144 18.37 8.66 5.88
N ALA A 145 17.40 9.49 5.53
CA ALA A 145 17.59 10.63 4.65
C ALA A 145 16.98 11.92 5.21
N ILE A 146 17.64 13.05 4.97
CA ILE A 146 17.14 14.37 5.31
C ILE A 146 17.06 15.20 4.02
N PRO A 147 15.87 15.74 3.67
CA PRO A 147 15.75 16.71 2.59
C PRO A 147 16.63 17.94 2.84
N VAL A 148 17.38 18.34 1.83
CA VAL A 148 18.33 19.46 1.93
C VAL A 148 18.08 20.50 0.86
N ASP A 149 18.34 21.76 1.22
CA ASP A 149 18.40 22.87 0.28
C ASP A 149 19.84 23.04 -0.19
N GLY A 150 20.00 22.91 -1.52
CA GLY A 150 21.31 23.02 -2.18
C GLY A 150 22.06 21.70 -2.36
N VAL A 151 23.30 21.85 -2.81
CA VAL A 151 24.25 20.75 -3.03
C VAL A 151 25.61 21.12 -2.43
N PRO A 152 26.42 20.14 -2.01
CA PRO A 152 27.76 20.41 -1.53
C PRO A 152 28.62 21.16 -2.57
N ALA A 153 29.47 22.06 -2.13
CA ALA A 153 30.37 22.82 -3.01
C ALA A 153 31.38 21.91 -3.76
N LYS A 154 31.65 20.71 -3.23
CA LYS A 154 32.47 19.68 -3.85
C LYS A 154 31.64 18.41 -4.06
N PRO A 155 31.82 17.67 -5.17
CA PRO A 155 31.18 16.39 -5.36
C PRO A 155 31.42 15.46 -4.18
N VAL A 156 30.37 14.75 -3.75
CA VAL A 156 30.46 13.72 -2.68
C VAL A 156 31.24 12.53 -3.25
N PRO A 157 32.32 12.07 -2.62
CA PRO A 157 33.07 10.91 -3.07
C PRO A 157 32.16 9.65 -3.06
N PRO A 158 32.33 8.71 -4.02
CA PRO A 158 31.48 7.49 -4.08
C PRO A 158 31.63 6.59 -2.86
N ASP A 159 32.76 6.63 -2.16
CA ASP A 159 33.07 5.88 -0.95
C ASP A 159 32.66 6.61 0.35
N SER A 160 32.09 7.81 0.23
CA SER A 160 31.57 8.53 1.39
C SER A 160 30.40 7.78 2.02
N ARG A 161 30.39 7.73 3.34
CA ARG A 161 29.29 7.12 4.12
C ARG A 161 27.97 7.84 3.89
N VAL A 162 27.98 9.17 3.79
CA VAL A 162 26.83 9.99 3.43
C VAL A 162 26.86 10.25 1.93
N GLN A 163 25.76 9.94 1.27
CA GLN A 163 25.55 10.15 -0.16
C GLN A 163 24.37 11.10 -0.42
N MET A 164 24.19 11.51 -1.65
CA MET A 164 23.06 12.36 -2.07
C MET A 164 22.31 11.71 -3.22
N LYS A 165 20.98 11.85 -3.19
CA LYS A 165 20.09 11.40 -4.27
C LYS A 165 18.84 12.26 -4.36
N GLN A 166 18.08 12.05 -5.43
CA GLN A 166 16.71 12.53 -5.52
C GLN A 166 15.76 11.45 -4.98
N THR A 167 14.71 11.87 -4.26
CA THR A 167 13.62 10.97 -3.85
C THR A 167 12.72 10.63 -5.03
N TYR A 168 11.78 9.71 -4.79
CA TYR A 168 10.72 9.43 -5.76
C TYR A 168 9.91 10.70 -6.08
N GLY A 169 9.52 10.82 -7.36
CA GLY A 169 8.57 11.82 -7.84
C GLY A 169 7.48 11.14 -8.66
N GLY A 170 6.21 11.44 -8.36
CA GLY A 170 5.08 10.82 -9.03
C GLY A 170 3.89 10.59 -8.10
N LYS A 171 2.98 9.70 -8.49
CA LYS A 171 1.81 9.34 -7.67
C LYS A 171 2.21 8.42 -6.52
N ALA A 172 1.67 8.65 -5.35
CA ALA A 172 1.85 7.80 -4.19
C ALA A 172 0.54 7.69 -3.38
N LEU A 173 0.33 6.56 -2.74
CA LEU A 173 -0.62 6.47 -1.64
C LEU A 173 0.04 7.06 -0.40
N LYS A 174 -0.70 7.88 0.32
CA LYS A 174 -0.29 8.47 1.59
C LYS A 174 -1.23 8.01 2.70
N VAL A 175 -0.67 7.60 3.82
CA VAL A 175 -1.39 7.33 5.06
C VAL A 175 -0.76 8.13 6.19
N ALA A 176 -1.56 8.96 6.86
CA ALA A 176 -1.13 9.71 8.03
C ALA A 176 -1.38 8.90 9.30
N LEU A 177 -0.34 8.31 9.86
CA LEU A 177 -0.37 7.59 11.13
C LEU A 177 -0.17 8.58 12.29
N ARG A 178 -1.15 8.65 13.19
CA ARG A 178 -1.03 9.36 14.48
C ARG A 178 -0.89 8.33 15.59
N GLY A 179 0.22 8.40 16.34
CA GLY A 179 0.52 7.47 17.43
C GLY A 179 1.97 7.02 17.46
N PRO A 180 2.29 6.04 18.32
CA PRO A 180 3.65 5.57 18.51
C PRO A 180 4.21 4.85 17.28
N TYR A 181 5.51 4.93 17.09
CA TYR A 181 6.22 4.27 15.99
C TYR A 181 6.03 2.74 15.95
N SER A 182 5.72 2.12 17.09
CA SER A 182 5.38 0.68 17.16
C SER A 182 4.16 0.28 16.33
N GLN A 183 3.33 1.24 15.90
CA GLN A 183 2.19 1.01 15.01
C GLN A 183 2.56 1.03 13.51
N ILE A 184 3.76 1.46 13.15
CA ILE A 184 4.20 1.53 11.74
C ILE A 184 4.11 0.14 11.07
N PRO A 185 4.64 -0.97 11.63
CA PRO A 185 4.59 -2.27 10.97
C PRO A 185 3.15 -2.74 10.68
N SER A 186 2.26 -2.63 11.66
CA SER A 186 0.84 -3.01 11.47
C SER A 186 0.11 -2.10 10.47
N THR A 187 0.53 -0.83 10.36
CA THR A 187 -0.02 0.10 9.34
C THR A 187 0.47 -0.27 7.94
N TYR A 188 1.74 -0.67 7.80
CA TYR A 188 2.26 -1.21 6.53
C TYR A 188 1.48 -2.44 6.07
N GLU A 189 1.21 -3.41 6.96
CA GLU A 189 0.40 -4.59 6.64
C GLU A 189 -0.98 -4.20 6.09
N LYS A 190 -1.65 -3.21 6.72
CA LYS A 190 -2.93 -2.69 6.25
C LYS A 190 -2.85 -2.02 4.89
N ILE A 191 -1.79 -1.23 4.63
CA ILE A 191 -1.57 -0.58 3.33
C ILE A 191 -1.31 -1.62 2.24
N VAL A 192 -0.48 -2.63 2.51
CA VAL A 192 -0.20 -3.72 1.58
C VAL A 192 -1.47 -4.51 1.26
N ALA A 193 -2.30 -4.81 2.27
CA ALA A 193 -3.60 -5.45 2.07
C ALA A 193 -4.55 -4.58 1.24
N TYR A 194 -4.58 -3.28 1.49
CA TYR A 194 -5.36 -2.31 0.69
C TYR A 194 -4.91 -2.29 -0.77
N ILE A 195 -3.60 -2.20 -1.02
CA ILE A 195 -2.99 -2.22 -2.36
C ILE A 195 -3.39 -3.50 -3.11
N ALA A 196 -3.26 -4.66 -2.45
CA ALA A 196 -3.60 -5.96 -3.03
C ALA A 196 -5.10 -6.07 -3.34
N ALA A 197 -5.97 -5.65 -2.41
CA ALA A 197 -7.42 -5.71 -2.57
C ALA A 197 -7.93 -4.81 -3.72
N HIS A 198 -7.25 -3.70 -3.99
CA HIS A 198 -7.62 -2.77 -5.06
C HIS A 198 -6.84 -2.99 -6.35
N GLY A 199 -5.94 -3.98 -6.42
CA GLY A 199 -5.13 -4.27 -7.60
C GLY A 199 -4.21 -3.12 -8.00
N ILE A 200 -3.73 -2.33 -7.03
CA ILE A 200 -2.90 -1.16 -7.29
C ILE A 200 -1.47 -1.61 -7.61
N ALA A 201 -0.93 -1.17 -8.74
CA ALA A 201 0.45 -1.46 -9.10
C ALA A 201 1.40 -0.47 -8.41
N THR A 202 2.34 -0.98 -7.62
CA THR A 202 3.38 -0.19 -6.97
C THR A 202 4.49 0.22 -7.95
N ASN A 203 5.22 1.29 -7.63
CA ASN A 203 6.26 1.87 -8.48
C ASN A 203 7.46 2.41 -7.68
N GLY A 204 8.10 1.55 -6.91
CA GLY A 204 9.28 1.90 -6.13
C GLY A 204 9.16 1.57 -4.64
N SER A 205 10.14 2.01 -3.87
CA SER A 205 10.24 1.77 -2.44
C SER A 205 9.32 2.69 -1.64
N PRO A 206 8.59 2.18 -0.65
CA PRO A 206 7.85 3.01 0.30
C PRO A 206 8.81 3.80 1.19
N TRP A 207 8.29 4.88 1.79
CA TRP A 207 9.04 5.67 2.76
C TRP A 207 8.15 6.25 3.84
N ASP A 208 8.78 6.49 4.99
CA ASP A 208 8.18 7.18 6.13
C ASP A 208 8.73 8.59 6.25
N GLU A 209 7.87 9.56 6.47
CA GLU A 209 8.21 10.95 6.76
C GLU A 209 7.83 11.25 8.21
N PHE A 210 8.80 11.63 9.03
CA PHE A 210 8.61 11.98 10.44
C PHE A 210 8.23 13.44 10.56
N ALA A 211 6.92 13.71 10.47
CA ALA A 211 6.37 15.07 10.27
C ALA A 211 6.48 15.99 11.49
N ASN A 212 6.70 15.45 12.69
CA ASN A 212 6.95 16.21 13.90
C ASN A 212 8.03 15.58 14.78
N ASP A 213 8.57 16.37 15.69
CA ASP A 213 9.59 15.91 16.63
C ASP A 213 8.92 15.17 17.81
N PRO A 214 9.19 13.86 18.00
CA PRO A 214 8.59 13.07 19.07
C PRO A 214 8.96 13.55 20.48
N THR A 215 10.03 14.35 20.62
CA THR A 215 10.43 14.91 21.93
C THR A 215 9.60 16.13 22.34
N THR A 216 8.86 16.73 21.41
CA THR A 216 8.10 17.95 21.61
C THR A 216 6.58 17.74 21.69
N VAL A 217 6.11 16.54 21.35
CA VAL A 217 4.68 16.18 21.31
C VAL A 217 4.39 14.98 22.20
N LYS A 218 3.12 14.74 22.54
CA LYS A 218 2.72 13.50 23.21
C LYS A 218 2.81 12.32 22.25
N GLU A 219 3.04 11.14 22.77
CA GLU A 219 3.14 9.91 21.97
C GLU A 219 1.93 9.70 21.04
N SER A 220 0.72 10.02 21.51
CA SER A 220 -0.51 9.95 20.71
C SER A 220 -0.61 11.01 19.59
N GLU A 221 0.26 12.02 19.61
CA GLU A 221 0.29 13.12 18.65
C GLU A 221 1.46 13.01 17.67
N ILE A 222 2.33 12.01 17.85
CA ILE A 222 3.39 11.71 16.88
C ILE A 222 2.76 11.48 15.52
N LEU A 223 3.26 12.16 14.49
CA LEU A 223 2.75 12.07 13.13
C LEU A 223 3.81 11.51 12.20
N THR A 224 3.50 10.34 11.64
CA THR A 224 4.30 9.71 10.58
C THR A 224 3.45 9.63 9.32
N ASN A 225 3.90 10.23 8.24
CA ASN A 225 3.29 10.06 6.93
C ASN A 225 3.97 8.89 6.21
N ILE A 226 3.21 7.87 5.87
CA ILE A 226 3.69 6.67 5.17
C ILE A 226 3.28 6.78 3.72
N TYR A 227 4.24 6.61 2.81
CA TYR A 227 4.01 6.74 1.38
C TYR A 227 4.36 5.45 0.64
N PHE A 228 3.50 5.05 -0.29
CA PHE A 228 3.72 3.95 -1.22
C PHE A 228 3.65 4.45 -2.66
N PRO A 229 4.76 4.46 -3.41
CA PRO A 229 4.77 4.81 -4.83
C PRO A 229 3.84 3.92 -5.64
N ILE A 230 3.03 4.52 -6.54
CA ILE A 230 2.12 3.78 -7.43
C ILE A 230 2.28 4.23 -8.88
N LYS A 231 1.79 3.41 -9.82
CA LYS A 231 1.82 3.73 -11.26
C LYS A 231 0.69 4.65 -11.68
#